data_c1c1af26afb77a44f1abe4c16a7568c5
#
_entry.id   c1c1af26afb77a44f1abe4c16a7568c5
#
_cell.length_a   1.000
_cell.length_b   1.000
_cell.length_c   1.000
_cell.angle_alpha   90.00
_cell.angle_beta   90.00
_cell.angle_gamma   90.00
#
_symmetry.space_group_name_H-M   'P 1'
#
loop_
_entity.id
_entity.type
_entity.pdbx_description
1 polymer ?
#
loop_
_entity_poly.entity_id
_entity_poly.type
_entity_poly.pdbx_seq_one_letter_code
_entity_poly.pdbx_strand_id
1 'polypeptide(L)'
;MPTCNCRTPAVPLVVMEATAKTVKPTNAHARNAAPVLELHLCREVFYTGRRLSGVVVLRLARAVDIRSLTVSVTGDEKPAGVSLARALRRGSAFFDRELLLSGALQPRLTSDRVSLLWNSMLGRYKGRTLAAGEHTYPFSISLPASLPPSYEGRAGNIEYRVTARLLLATGRAIRVSRVIPVVFVPRLHRGRPVAVSYPTADGAVHSTEIEMNIELPDRTVAMGETVQGRLSIYNPHGVTIPRITASLDVCEWVRLAVDREIQRERVDVTVIKPRVCEASHIEAEFSLRVPKSAPPSIEGAAISVIWLLRLLLDTDPPIEFKTPIVVYSPIEA
;
A
#
# COMPACT_ATOMS: atom_id res chain seq x y z
N MET A 1 -2.64 32.81 28.79
CA MET A 1 -3.06 31.41 28.66
C MET A 1 -4.52 31.36 28.26
N PRO A 2 -4.86 30.95 27.07
CA PRO A 2 -6.19 30.44 26.74
C PRO A 2 -6.09 28.97 26.37
N THR A 3 -6.83 28.16 27.10
CA THR A 3 -7.04 26.71 26.90
C THR A 3 -7.90 26.48 25.66
N CYS A 4 -7.33 25.87 24.62
CA CYS A 4 -8.06 25.46 23.43
C CYS A 4 -8.71 24.09 23.66
N ASN A 5 -10.03 24.10 23.80
CA ASN A 5 -10.88 22.95 24.05
C ASN A 5 -11.32 22.35 22.72
N CYS A 6 -10.54 21.43 22.15
CA CYS A 6 -10.95 20.66 20.97
C CYS A 6 -11.89 19.53 21.38
N ARG A 7 -13.19 19.82 21.37
CA ARG A 7 -14.23 18.79 21.40
C ARG A 7 -14.32 18.12 20.02
N THR A 8 -13.90 16.87 19.94
CA THR A 8 -14.20 15.96 18.83
C THR A 8 -15.72 15.71 18.82
N PRO A 9 -16.44 15.87 17.71
CA PRO A 9 -17.85 15.49 17.65
C PRO A 9 -17.96 13.98 17.72
N ALA A 10 -18.62 13.49 18.75
CA ALA A 10 -19.04 12.10 18.86
C ALA A 10 -20.13 11.83 17.81
N VAL A 11 -19.83 10.98 16.84
CA VAL A 11 -20.83 10.43 15.92
C VAL A 11 -21.73 9.52 16.74
N PRO A 12 -23.06 9.73 16.79
CA PRO A 12 -23.95 8.87 17.54
C PRO A 12 -23.95 7.47 16.91
N LEU A 13 -23.64 6.49 17.77
CA LEU A 13 -23.83 5.08 17.47
C LEU A 13 -25.36 4.84 17.41
N VAL A 14 -25.93 4.85 16.21
CA VAL A 14 -27.32 4.39 16.02
C VAL A 14 -27.32 2.88 16.20
N VAL A 15 -27.67 2.45 17.41
CA VAL A 15 -28.02 1.06 17.69
C VAL A 15 -29.38 0.84 17.02
N MET A 16 -29.36 0.31 15.80
CA MET A 16 -30.60 -0.21 15.19
C MET A 16 -30.92 -1.55 15.88
N GLU A 17 -31.86 -1.53 16.80
CA GLU A 17 -32.55 -2.75 17.24
C GLU A 17 -33.20 -3.39 16.02
N ALA A 18 -32.69 -4.58 15.67
CA ALA A 18 -33.25 -5.39 14.59
C ALA A 18 -34.57 -5.99 15.03
N THR A 19 -35.68 -5.30 14.77
CA THR A 19 -37.00 -5.89 14.79
C THR A 19 -37.12 -6.84 13.60
N ALA A 20 -37.05 -8.14 13.86
CA ALA A 20 -37.27 -9.20 12.89
C ALA A 20 -38.72 -9.14 12.40
N LYS A 21 -38.98 -8.50 11.26
CA LYS A 21 -40.23 -8.69 10.50
C LYS A 21 -40.14 -9.99 9.74
N THR A 22 -40.83 -11.01 10.26
CA THR A 22 -41.03 -12.29 9.57
C THR A 22 -42.00 -12.08 8.40
N VAL A 23 -41.43 -11.84 7.20
CA VAL A 23 -42.22 -11.89 5.96
C VAL A 23 -42.28 -13.35 5.53
N LYS A 24 -43.49 -13.96 5.58
CA LYS A 24 -43.73 -15.30 5.02
C LYS A 24 -43.61 -15.25 3.49
N PRO A 25 -42.70 -15.98 2.85
CA PRO A 25 -42.64 -16.06 1.40
C PRO A 25 -43.74 -17.01 0.89
N THR A 26 -44.69 -16.49 0.14
CA THR A 26 -45.67 -17.25 -0.63
C THR A 26 -45.09 -17.44 -2.03
N ASN A 27 -44.39 -18.57 -2.29
CA ASN A 27 -44.30 -19.13 -3.65
C ASN A 27 -43.48 -20.44 -3.66
N ALA A 28 -44.02 -21.48 -4.29
CA ALA A 28 -43.42 -22.81 -4.41
C ALA A 28 -42.04 -22.81 -5.20
N HIS A 29 -41.75 -21.78 -6.01
CA HIS A 29 -40.50 -21.64 -6.73
C HIS A 29 -39.30 -21.17 -5.85
N ALA A 30 -39.58 -20.61 -4.67
CA ALA A 30 -38.53 -20.17 -3.74
C ALA A 30 -37.83 -21.35 -3.02
N ARG A 31 -38.40 -22.56 -3.03
CA ARG A 31 -37.85 -23.70 -2.27
C ARG A 31 -36.51 -24.24 -2.75
N ASN A 32 -36.08 -23.91 -3.96
CA ASN A 32 -34.81 -24.38 -4.55
C ASN A 32 -33.76 -23.27 -4.77
N ALA A 33 -34.04 -22.06 -4.31
CA ALA A 33 -33.08 -20.96 -4.48
C ALA A 33 -31.77 -21.24 -3.70
N ALA A 34 -30.64 -21.11 -4.40
CA ALA A 34 -29.32 -21.23 -3.78
C ALA A 34 -29.07 -20.08 -2.79
N PRO A 35 -28.26 -20.31 -1.73
CA PRO A 35 -27.83 -19.24 -0.84
C PRO A 35 -27.21 -18.07 -1.62
N VAL A 36 -27.63 -16.84 -1.32
CA VAL A 36 -27.09 -15.60 -1.90
C VAL A 36 -26.18 -14.96 -0.88
N LEU A 37 -24.91 -14.74 -1.27
CA LEU A 37 -23.89 -14.13 -0.45
C LEU A 37 -23.49 -12.78 -1.07
N GLU A 38 -23.56 -11.71 -0.28
CA GLU A 38 -23.20 -10.36 -0.70
C GLU A 38 -22.14 -9.79 0.23
N LEU A 39 -21.25 -8.95 -0.31
CA LEU A 39 -20.17 -8.28 0.41
C LEU A 39 -20.27 -6.77 0.18
N HIS A 40 -20.59 -6.04 1.24
CA HIS A 40 -20.69 -4.59 1.25
C HIS A 40 -19.55 -4.01 2.07
N LEU A 41 -18.78 -3.09 1.48
CA LEU A 41 -17.68 -2.40 2.13
C LEU A 41 -18.13 -0.99 2.52
N CYS A 42 -17.68 -0.50 3.68
CA CYS A 42 -18.06 0.83 4.18
C CYS A 42 -17.41 1.99 3.42
N ARG A 43 -16.36 1.70 2.62
CA ARG A 43 -15.62 2.68 1.82
C ARG A 43 -15.20 2.07 0.51
N GLU A 44 -14.87 2.92 -0.46
CA GLU A 44 -14.31 2.51 -1.74
C GLU A 44 -12.78 2.43 -1.69
N VAL A 45 -12.14 3.32 -0.92
CA VAL A 45 -10.68 3.39 -0.74
C VAL A 45 -10.31 3.08 0.71
N PHE A 46 -9.27 2.30 0.90
CA PHE A 46 -8.75 1.91 2.20
C PHE A 46 -7.33 2.41 2.40
N TYR A 47 -6.94 2.59 3.66
CA TYR A 47 -5.66 3.19 4.03
C TYR A 47 -4.84 2.25 4.90
N THR A 48 -3.53 2.19 4.66
CA THR A 48 -2.60 1.45 5.53
C THR A 48 -2.64 2.00 6.96
N GLY A 49 -2.50 1.12 7.95
CA GLY A 49 -2.62 1.49 9.35
C GLY A 49 -4.06 1.77 9.83
N ARG A 50 -5.07 1.61 8.96
CA ARG A 50 -6.49 1.80 9.30
C ARG A 50 -7.25 0.49 9.28
N ARG A 51 -8.53 0.55 9.70
CA ARG A 51 -9.42 -0.59 9.67
C ARG A 51 -10.19 -0.65 8.35
N LEU A 52 -10.22 -1.82 7.76
CA LEU A 52 -11.12 -2.19 6.69
C LEU A 52 -12.38 -2.79 7.32
N SER A 53 -13.53 -2.19 7.08
CA SER A 53 -14.80 -2.62 7.64
C SER A 53 -15.88 -2.76 6.56
N GLY A 54 -16.83 -3.62 6.85
CA GLY A 54 -17.93 -3.92 5.95
C GLY A 54 -18.95 -4.84 6.58
N VAL A 55 -19.86 -5.31 5.75
CA VAL A 55 -20.94 -6.19 6.14
C VAL A 55 -21.07 -7.31 5.11
N VAL A 56 -21.20 -8.54 5.58
CA VAL A 56 -21.58 -9.69 4.77
C VAL A 56 -23.07 -9.96 4.98
N VAL A 57 -23.82 -9.98 3.91
CA VAL A 57 -25.26 -10.31 3.90
C VAL A 57 -25.44 -11.68 3.29
N LEU A 58 -26.07 -12.59 4.03
CA LEU A 58 -26.40 -13.94 3.59
C LEU A 58 -27.92 -14.11 3.57
N ARG A 59 -28.48 -14.34 2.38
CA ARG A 59 -29.91 -14.62 2.22
C ARG A 59 -30.14 -16.09 1.95
N LEU A 60 -30.97 -16.71 2.78
CA LEU A 60 -31.30 -18.13 2.74
C LEU A 60 -32.79 -18.32 2.48
N ALA A 61 -33.15 -19.00 1.40
CA ALA A 61 -34.55 -19.35 1.10
C ALA A 61 -35.09 -20.47 2.01
N ARG A 62 -34.17 -21.27 2.59
CA ARG A 62 -34.45 -22.36 3.54
C ARG A 62 -33.36 -22.47 4.58
N ALA A 63 -33.64 -23.24 5.64
CA ALA A 63 -32.57 -23.58 6.61
C ALA A 63 -31.43 -24.35 5.92
N VAL A 64 -30.21 -23.97 6.24
CA VAL A 64 -28.97 -24.52 5.62
C VAL A 64 -27.93 -24.81 6.68
N ASP A 65 -27.32 -25.98 6.61
CA ASP A 65 -26.20 -26.34 7.46
C ASP A 65 -24.91 -25.80 6.87
N ILE A 66 -24.24 -24.95 7.64
CA ILE A 66 -22.97 -24.33 7.28
C ILE A 66 -21.83 -24.89 8.13
N ARG A 67 -20.64 -25.01 7.55
CA ARG A 67 -19.40 -25.27 8.29
C ARG A 67 -18.78 -23.97 8.77
N SER A 68 -18.68 -22.98 7.90
CA SER A 68 -18.10 -21.68 8.25
C SER A 68 -18.57 -20.58 7.30
N LEU A 69 -18.63 -19.37 7.81
CA LEU A 69 -18.68 -18.14 7.05
C LEU A 69 -17.46 -17.30 7.46
N THR A 70 -16.60 -16.97 6.50
CA THR A 70 -15.36 -16.23 6.75
C THR A 70 -15.25 -15.05 5.83
N VAL A 71 -14.53 -14.01 6.27
CA VAL A 71 -14.03 -12.92 5.43
C VAL A 71 -12.51 -12.93 5.50
N SER A 72 -11.87 -12.88 4.35
CA SER A 72 -10.41 -12.74 4.24
C SER A 72 -10.04 -11.51 3.43
N VAL A 73 -8.89 -10.93 3.79
CA VAL A 73 -8.23 -9.89 3.00
C VAL A 73 -6.86 -10.44 2.61
N THR A 74 -6.59 -10.45 1.31
CA THR A 74 -5.30 -10.88 0.76
C THR A 74 -4.67 -9.72 0.00
N GLY A 75 -3.33 -9.62 0.08
CA GLY A 75 -2.51 -8.74 -0.73
C GLY A 75 -1.53 -9.57 -1.55
N ASP A 76 -1.56 -9.41 -2.85
CA ASP A 76 -0.75 -10.17 -3.80
C ASP A 76 0.17 -9.23 -4.59
N GLU A 77 1.46 -9.63 -4.72
CA GLU A 77 2.41 -9.00 -5.63
C GLU A 77 2.64 -9.89 -6.84
N LYS A 78 2.53 -9.30 -8.03
CA LYS A 78 2.79 -9.98 -9.31
C LYS A 78 3.86 -9.21 -10.07
N PRO A 79 5.15 -9.47 -9.82
CA PRO A 79 6.23 -8.77 -10.51
C PRO A 79 6.25 -9.09 -12.00
N ALA A 80 6.60 -8.09 -12.82
CA ALA A 80 6.71 -8.23 -14.26
C ALA A 80 7.83 -9.22 -14.66
N GLY A 81 7.64 -9.94 -15.78
CA GLY A 81 8.64 -10.87 -16.31
C GLY A 81 8.80 -12.18 -15.53
N VAL A 82 7.98 -12.43 -14.52
CA VAL A 82 7.94 -13.69 -13.78
C VAL A 82 6.83 -14.57 -14.32
N SER A 83 7.18 -15.80 -14.75
CA SER A 83 6.16 -16.75 -15.20
C SER A 83 5.16 -17.06 -14.07
N LEU A 84 3.87 -17.19 -14.43
CA LEU A 84 2.79 -17.51 -13.48
C LEU A 84 3.11 -18.76 -12.64
N ALA A 85 3.76 -19.77 -13.23
CA ALA A 85 4.18 -20.99 -12.52
C ALA A 85 5.22 -20.73 -11.43
N ARG A 86 6.10 -19.75 -11.62
CA ARG A 86 7.13 -19.34 -10.64
C ARG A 86 6.53 -18.47 -9.55
N ALA A 87 5.60 -17.57 -9.91
CA ALA A 87 4.84 -16.76 -8.96
C ALA A 87 3.98 -17.64 -8.03
N LEU A 88 3.30 -18.64 -8.56
CA LEU A 88 2.49 -19.59 -7.79
C LEU A 88 3.34 -20.47 -6.84
N ARG A 89 4.57 -20.82 -7.21
CA ARG A 89 5.48 -21.61 -6.35
C ARG A 89 6.00 -20.82 -5.14
N ARG A 90 6.11 -19.50 -5.22
CA ARG A 90 6.59 -18.62 -4.14
C ARG A 90 5.50 -18.05 -3.26
N GLY A 91 4.21 -18.25 -3.61
CA GLY A 91 3.09 -17.58 -2.98
C GLY A 91 3.16 -16.08 -3.23
N SER A 92 2.36 -15.57 -4.15
CA SER A 92 2.30 -14.12 -4.45
C SER A 92 1.70 -13.31 -3.29
N ALA A 93 1.02 -13.99 -2.36
CA ALA A 93 0.39 -13.35 -1.22
C ALA A 93 1.43 -12.97 -0.15
N PHE A 94 1.65 -11.69 0.02
CA PHE A 94 2.48 -11.12 1.09
C PHE A 94 1.65 -10.72 2.32
N PHE A 95 0.34 -10.60 2.17
CA PHE A 95 -0.60 -10.29 3.24
C PHE A 95 -1.81 -11.19 3.17
N ASP A 96 -2.19 -11.75 4.30
CA ASP A 96 -3.34 -12.62 4.41
C ASP A 96 -3.91 -12.58 5.83
N ARG A 97 -5.17 -12.17 5.95
CA ARG A 97 -5.93 -12.13 7.20
C ARG A 97 -7.31 -12.73 6.97
N GLU A 98 -7.71 -13.63 7.83
CA GLU A 98 -9.01 -14.25 7.82
C GLU A 98 -9.73 -14.04 9.15
N LEU A 99 -11.01 -13.70 9.07
CA LEU A 99 -11.91 -13.53 10.20
C LEU A 99 -13.07 -14.51 10.08
N LEU A 100 -13.31 -15.28 11.13
CA LEU A 100 -14.48 -16.13 11.24
C LEU A 100 -15.69 -15.30 11.66
N LEU A 101 -16.75 -15.33 10.87
CA LEU A 101 -18.02 -14.66 11.16
C LEU A 101 -19.03 -15.63 11.77
N SER A 102 -19.06 -16.90 11.33
CA SER A 102 -19.96 -17.93 11.85
C SER A 102 -19.40 -19.32 11.57
N GLY A 103 -19.65 -20.27 12.49
CA GLY A 103 -19.20 -21.66 12.35
C GLY A 103 -17.81 -21.92 12.95
N ALA A 104 -17.07 -22.86 12.39
CA ALA A 104 -15.71 -23.22 12.80
C ALA A 104 -14.68 -22.82 11.74
N LEU A 105 -13.55 -22.28 12.16
CA LEU A 105 -12.40 -22.07 11.27
C LEU A 105 -11.87 -23.42 10.79
N GLN A 106 -11.71 -23.58 9.49
CA GLN A 106 -10.90 -24.67 8.97
C GLN A 106 -9.41 -24.26 9.10
N PRO A 107 -8.54 -25.13 9.63
CA PRO A 107 -7.12 -24.89 9.59
C PRO A 107 -6.70 -24.69 8.13
N ARG A 108 -5.99 -23.62 7.85
CA ARG A 108 -5.41 -23.42 6.52
C ARG A 108 -4.40 -24.53 6.27
N LEU A 109 -4.40 -25.02 5.04
CA LEU A 109 -3.38 -25.88 4.51
C LEU A 109 -2.04 -25.11 4.43
N THR A 110 -1.40 -24.87 5.57
CA THR A 110 0.05 -24.73 5.61
C THR A 110 0.63 -26.09 5.27
N SER A 111 1.69 -26.13 4.51
CA SER A 111 2.29 -27.27 3.81
C SER A 111 2.54 -28.58 4.60
N ASP A 112 2.09 -28.70 5.84
CA ASP A 112 2.18 -29.90 6.65
C ASP A 112 1.06 -30.89 6.31
N ARG A 113 1.37 -31.77 5.37
CA ARG A 113 0.51 -32.90 4.97
C ARG A 113 0.06 -33.81 6.14
N VAL A 114 0.72 -33.71 7.27
CA VAL A 114 0.44 -34.57 8.46
C VAL A 114 -0.80 -34.06 9.23
N SER A 115 -1.07 -32.77 9.28
CA SER A 115 -2.24 -32.21 10.00
C SER A 115 -3.56 -32.50 9.30
N LEU A 116 -3.55 -32.79 7.99
CA LEU A 116 -4.74 -33.09 7.20
C LEU A 116 -5.39 -34.43 7.55
N LEU A 117 -4.58 -35.44 7.84
CA LEU A 117 -5.06 -36.78 8.18
C LEU A 117 -5.69 -36.82 9.58
N TRP A 118 -5.14 -36.10 10.56
CA TRP A 118 -5.70 -36.03 11.92
C TRP A 118 -7.06 -35.31 11.96
N ASN A 119 -7.24 -34.23 11.23
CA ASN A 119 -8.50 -33.47 11.23
C ASN A 119 -9.63 -34.19 10.48
N SER A 120 -9.32 -35.02 9.50
CA SER A 120 -10.31 -35.82 8.78
C SER A 120 -10.82 -37.02 9.62
N MET A 121 -9.99 -37.57 10.50
CA MET A 121 -10.35 -38.66 11.39
C MET A 121 -11.18 -38.24 12.61
N LEU A 122 -11.04 -37.01 13.10
CA LEU A 122 -11.74 -36.49 14.27
C LEU A 122 -13.14 -35.94 13.99
N GLY A 123 -13.74 -36.21 12.84
CA GLY A 123 -15.18 -36.21 12.49
C GLY A 123 -16.18 -35.28 13.21
N ARG A 124 -15.74 -34.30 14.01
CA ARG A 124 -16.61 -33.46 14.85
C ARG A 124 -16.60 -31.99 14.48
N TYR A 125 -16.77 -31.68 13.20
CA TYR A 125 -17.22 -30.32 12.87
C TYR A 125 -18.73 -30.24 13.10
N LYS A 126 -19.14 -29.77 14.26
CA LYS A 126 -20.53 -29.39 14.50
C LYS A 126 -20.83 -28.19 13.58
N GLY A 127 -21.36 -28.47 12.40
CA GLY A 127 -21.94 -27.43 11.55
C GLY A 127 -23.00 -26.67 12.33
N ARG A 128 -23.26 -25.43 11.96
CA ARG A 128 -24.37 -24.64 12.49
C ARG A 128 -25.47 -24.56 11.45
N THR A 129 -26.67 -24.91 11.84
CA THR A 129 -27.85 -24.68 11.01
C THR A 129 -28.28 -23.21 11.11
N LEU A 130 -28.32 -22.52 9.99
CA LEU A 130 -28.89 -21.18 9.87
C LEU A 130 -30.31 -21.31 9.34
N ALA A 131 -31.27 -20.63 9.98
CA ALA A 131 -32.64 -20.59 9.54
C ALA A 131 -32.79 -19.86 8.19
N ALA A 132 -33.95 -20.08 7.53
CA ALA A 132 -34.32 -19.26 6.37
C ALA A 132 -34.45 -17.79 6.78
N GLY A 133 -34.02 -16.88 5.90
CA GLY A 133 -34.06 -15.43 6.14
C GLY A 133 -32.78 -14.73 5.74
N GLU A 134 -32.69 -13.48 6.13
CA GLU A 134 -31.52 -12.64 5.94
C GLU A 134 -30.68 -12.62 7.21
N HIS A 135 -29.38 -12.88 7.05
CA HIS A 135 -28.38 -12.85 8.12
C HIS A 135 -27.31 -11.83 7.78
N THR A 136 -27.06 -10.91 8.69
CA THR A 136 -26.11 -9.81 8.52
C THR A 136 -24.94 -9.97 9.49
N TYR A 137 -23.71 -9.91 8.95
CA TYR A 137 -22.46 -10.09 9.71
C TYR A 137 -21.55 -8.90 9.48
N PRO A 138 -21.49 -7.95 10.42
CA PRO A 138 -20.51 -6.89 10.36
C PRO A 138 -19.10 -7.43 10.62
N PHE A 139 -18.09 -6.87 9.95
CA PHE A 139 -16.70 -7.24 10.15
C PHE A 139 -15.78 -6.03 10.13
N SER A 140 -14.61 -6.19 10.75
CA SER A 140 -13.55 -5.19 10.77
C SER A 140 -12.19 -5.88 10.85
N ILE A 141 -11.31 -5.60 9.88
CA ILE A 141 -9.96 -6.18 9.77
C ILE A 141 -8.95 -5.03 9.77
N SER A 142 -7.92 -5.12 10.61
CA SER A 142 -6.85 -4.12 10.65
C SER A 142 -5.87 -4.33 9.51
N LEU A 143 -5.59 -3.28 8.74
CA LEU A 143 -4.52 -3.24 7.75
C LEU A 143 -3.24 -2.73 8.42
N PRO A 144 -2.12 -3.47 8.41
CA PRO A 144 -0.84 -2.98 8.91
C PRO A 144 -0.41 -1.67 8.23
N ALA A 145 0.30 -0.82 8.97
CA ALA A 145 0.82 0.43 8.42
C ALA A 145 1.99 0.22 7.44
N SER A 146 2.63 -0.95 7.52
CA SER A 146 3.75 -1.34 6.65
C SER A 146 3.35 -1.96 5.32
N LEU A 147 2.04 -2.05 5.03
CA LEU A 147 1.60 -2.58 3.75
C LEU A 147 1.98 -1.62 2.61
N PRO A 148 2.47 -2.12 1.48
CA PRO A 148 2.62 -1.31 0.28
C PRO A 148 1.25 -0.84 -0.24
N PRO A 149 1.15 0.29 -0.94
CA PRO A 149 -0.10 0.69 -1.61
C PRO A 149 -0.45 -0.25 -2.77
N SER A 150 -1.71 -0.22 -3.20
CA SER A 150 -2.10 -0.79 -4.49
C SER A 150 -1.31 -0.11 -5.60
N TYR A 151 -0.88 -0.90 -6.58
CA TYR A 151 -0.02 -0.44 -7.65
C TYR A 151 -0.28 -1.21 -8.94
N GLU A 152 -0.24 -0.50 -10.05
CA GLU A 152 -0.21 -1.06 -11.40
C GLU A 152 0.80 -0.26 -12.23
N GLY A 153 1.88 -0.91 -12.66
CA GLY A 153 2.95 -0.27 -13.40
C GLY A 153 3.83 -1.28 -14.12
N ARG A 154 4.98 -0.83 -14.61
CA ARG A 154 5.87 -1.68 -15.43
C ARG A 154 6.63 -2.72 -14.61
N ALA A 155 6.88 -2.46 -13.32
CA ALA A 155 7.45 -3.46 -12.43
C ALA A 155 6.47 -4.57 -12.06
N GLY A 156 5.16 -4.38 -12.31
CA GLY A 156 4.14 -5.38 -12.04
C GLY A 156 2.87 -4.79 -11.44
N ASN A 157 2.23 -5.58 -10.56
CA ASN A 157 0.96 -5.23 -9.94
C ASN A 157 0.95 -5.62 -8.46
N ILE A 158 0.38 -4.76 -7.59
CA ILE A 158 0.06 -5.03 -6.19
C ILE A 158 -1.44 -4.86 -6.00
N GLU A 159 -2.14 -5.96 -5.76
CA GLU A 159 -3.59 -6.02 -5.66
C GLU A 159 -4.05 -6.51 -4.29
N TYR A 160 -5.04 -5.84 -3.73
CA TYR A 160 -5.72 -6.27 -2.52
C TYR A 160 -7.12 -6.77 -2.84
N ARG A 161 -7.51 -7.88 -2.20
CA ARG A 161 -8.79 -8.54 -2.41
C ARG A 161 -9.45 -8.90 -1.10
N VAL A 162 -10.71 -8.50 -0.95
CA VAL A 162 -11.59 -8.96 0.13
C VAL A 162 -12.46 -10.08 -0.40
N THR A 163 -12.50 -11.20 0.31
CA THR A 163 -13.29 -12.36 -0.07
C THR A 163 -14.16 -12.82 1.10
N ALA A 164 -15.48 -12.82 0.91
CA ALA A 164 -16.39 -13.54 1.79
C ALA A 164 -16.58 -14.96 1.25
N ARG A 165 -16.50 -15.97 2.14
CA ARG A 165 -16.59 -17.39 1.79
C ARG A 165 -17.57 -18.09 2.74
N LEU A 166 -18.65 -18.63 2.19
CA LEU A 166 -19.56 -19.51 2.86
C LEU A 166 -19.22 -20.96 2.50
N LEU A 167 -18.92 -21.79 3.50
CA LEU A 167 -18.70 -23.22 3.33
C LEU A 167 -19.90 -23.99 3.90
N LEU A 168 -20.59 -24.69 3.04
CA LEU A 168 -21.74 -25.51 3.40
C LEU A 168 -21.29 -26.86 4.03
N ALA A 169 -22.16 -27.47 4.81
CA ALA A 169 -21.90 -28.81 5.39
C ALA A 169 -21.63 -29.85 4.31
N THR A 170 -22.20 -29.71 3.12
CA THR A 170 -21.96 -30.56 1.95
C THR A 170 -20.56 -30.45 1.36
N GLY A 171 -19.73 -29.50 1.84
CA GLY A 171 -18.41 -29.20 1.29
C GLY A 171 -18.42 -28.17 0.14
N ARG A 172 -19.59 -27.80 -0.39
CA ARG A 172 -19.70 -26.75 -1.42
C ARG A 172 -19.36 -25.38 -0.82
N ALA A 173 -18.54 -24.61 -1.52
CA ALA A 173 -18.21 -23.24 -1.13
C ALA A 173 -18.86 -22.22 -2.08
N ILE A 174 -19.45 -21.18 -1.50
CA ILE A 174 -19.93 -19.99 -2.20
C ILE A 174 -18.98 -18.86 -1.83
N ARG A 175 -18.53 -18.09 -2.82
CA ARG A 175 -17.57 -17.00 -2.65
C ARG A 175 -18.03 -15.76 -3.37
N VAL A 176 -17.80 -14.61 -2.73
CA VAL A 176 -17.88 -13.30 -3.36
C VAL A 176 -16.59 -12.56 -3.04
N SER A 177 -15.99 -11.94 -4.06
CA SER A 177 -14.71 -11.25 -3.92
C SER A 177 -14.80 -9.87 -4.54
N ARG A 178 -14.10 -8.91 -3.91
CA ARG A 178 -13.97 -7.55 -4.40
C ARG A 178 -12.50 -7.10 -4.32
N VAL A 179 -11.98 -6.58 -5.41
CA VAL A 179 -10.69 -5.89 -5.43
C VAL A 179 -10.89 -4.52 -4.81
N ILE A 180 -9.94 -4.11 -3.99
CA ILE A 180 -9.99 -2.84 -3.26
C ILE A 180 -8.71 -2.05 -3.46
N PRO A 181 -8.78 -0.74 -3.66
CA PRO A 181 -7.61 0.13 -3.63
C PRO A 181 -7.16 0.34 -2.17
N VAL A 182 -5.88 0.15 -1.93
CA VAL A 182 -5.21 0.45 -0.66
C VAL A 182 -4.19 1.55 -0.90
N VAL A 183 -4.29 2.64 -0.12
CA VAL A 183 -3.43 3.81 -0.22
C VAL A 183 -2.49 3.85 0.99
N PHE A 184 -1.23 4.13 0.74
CA PHE A 184 -0.24 4.32 1.80
C PHE A 184 -0.43 5.66 2.49
N VAL A 185 -0.45 5.64 3.82
CA VAL A 185 -0.47 6.84 4.66
C VAL A 185 0.93 7.04 5.26
N PRO A 186 1.71 7.99 4.77
CA PRO A 186 3.02 8.25 5.33
C PRO A 186 2.89 8.77 6.76
N ARG A 187 3.85 8.43 7.61
CA ARG A 187 4.02 9.10 8.89
C ARG A 187 4.65 10.45 8.63
N LEU A 188 3.83 11.47 8.51
CA LEU A 188 4.31 12.83 8.33
C LEU A 188 5.07 13.26 9.59
N HIS A 189 6.37 13.38 9.49
CA HIS A 189 7.20 14.07 10.47
C HIS A 189 7.17 15.56 10.12
N ARG A 190 6.07 16.21 10.38
CA ARG A 190 5.92 17.65 10.10
C ARG A 190 7.03 18.42 10.81
N GLY A 191 7.79 19.20 10.07
CA GLY A 191 8.55 20.33 10.55
C GLY A 191 10.00 20.09 10.97
N ARG A 192 10.66 19.03 10.51
CA ARG A 192 12.13 18.96 10.61
C ARG A 192 12.72 19.04 9.21
N PRO A 193 13.37 20.16 8.87
CA PRO A 193 14.18 20.23 7.65
C PRO A 193 15.20 19.08 7.66
N VAL A 194 15.33 18.40 6.55
CA VAL A 194 16.30 17.33 6.42
C VAL A 194 17.50 17.90 5.68
N ALA A 195 18.61 18.05 6.39
CA ALA A 195 19.90 18.32 5.80
C ALA A 195 20.58 16.99 5.42
N VAL A 196 21.04 16.90 4.21
CA VAL A 196 21.82 15.75 3.72
C VAL A 196 23.17 16.31 3.27
N SER A 197 24.22 15.97 4.00
CA SER A 197 25.59 16.32 3.63
C SER A 197 26.19 15.17 2.84
N TYR A 198 26.77 15.47 1.71
CA TYR A 198 27.52 14.53 0.90
C TYR A 198 28.99 14.92 0.90
N PRO A 199 29.86 14.23 1.63
CA PRO A 199 31.30 14.29 1.36
C PRO A 199 31.53 13.62 0.00
N THR A 200 32.30 14.24 -0.86
CA THR A 200 32.76 13.65 -2.13
C THR A 200 33.84 12.60 -1.91
N ALA A 201 33.64 11.69 -0.98
CA ALA A 201 34.59 10.63 -0.66
C ALA A 201 34.10 9.28 -1.21
N ASP A 202 33.92 9.17 -2.51
CA ASP A 202 34.06 7.87 -3.17
C ASP A 202 35.51 7.74 -3.60
N GLY A 203 36.26 6.92 -2.88
CA GLY A 203 37.59 6.36 -3.07
C GLY A 203 38.37 6.48 -4.40
N ALA A 204 37.98 7.31 -5.30
CA ALA A 204 38.68 7.67 -6.51
C ALA A 204 39.58 8.90 -6.24
N VAL A 205 40.83 8.75 -6.50
CA VAL A 205 42.03 9.53 -6.21
C VAL A 205 42.03 11.01 -6.72
N HIS A 206 40.89 11.60 -7.00
CA HIS A 206 40.76 13.02 -7.34
C HIS A 206 39.75 13.69 -6.42
N SER A 207 40.17 13.94 -5.19
CA SER A 207 39.43 14.69 -4.19
C SER A 207 39.36 16.18 -4.55
N THR A 208 38.49 16.56 -5.45
CA THR A 208 37.88 17.88 -5.34
C THR A 208 36.94 17.81 -4.15
N GLU A 209 37.40 18.30 -3.02
CA GLU A 209 36.63 18.37 -1.77
C GLU A 209 35.50 19.38 -1.93
N ILE A 210 34.50 19.06 -2.77
CA ILE A 210 33.24 19.82 -2.86
C ILE A 210 32.30 19.22 -1.85
N GLU A 211 31.96 19.98 -0.84
CA GLU A 211 30.89 19.61 0.11
C GLU A 211 29.59 20.18 -0.38
N MET A 212 28.54 19.34 -0.40
CA MET A 212 27.19 19.78 -0.72
C MET A 212 26.24 19.49 0.41
N ASN A 213 25.47 20.48 0.78
CA ASN A 213 24.37 20.36 1.74
C ASN A 213 23.04 20.66 1.02
N ILE A 214 22.09 19.73 1.14
CA ILE A 214 20.75 19.86 0.60
C ILE A 214 19.77 19.99 1.76
N GLU A 215 19.08 21.10 1.82
CA GLU A 215 18.01 21.33 2.79
C GLU A 215 16.65 21.12 2.10
N LEU A 216 15.91 20.13 2.59
CA LEU A 216 14.52 19.87 2.19
C LEU A 216 13.60 20.15 3.37
N PRO A 217 12.55 20.94 3.20
CA PRO A 217 11.54 21.14 4.26
C PRO A 217 10.88 19.83 4.70
N ASP A 218 10.65 18.94 3.74
CA ASP A 218 10.18 17.58 3.97
C ASP A 218 10.70 16.66 2.84
N ARG A 219 11.00 15.40 3.20
CA ARG A 219 11.29 14.35 2.21
C ARG A 219 10.04 13.63 1.72
N THR A 220 8.89 13.99 2.27
CA THR A 220 7.61 13.34 1.98
C THR A 220 6.72 14.33 1.24
N VAL A 221 6.39 14.02 -0.02
CA VAL A 221 5.68 14.93 -0.92
C VAL A 221 4.47 14.23 -1.51
N ALA A 222 3.32 14.91 -1.53
CA ALA A 222 2.13 14.35 -2.17
C ALA A 222 2.23 14.44 -3.70
N MET A 223 1.60 13.49 -4.39
CA MET A 223 1.43 13.58 -5.84
C MET A 223 0.69 14.87 -6.20
N GLY A 224 1.19 15.58 -7.20
CA GLY A 224 0.69 16.90 -7.62
C GLY A 224 1.34 18.08 -6.91
N GLU A 225 2.07 17.86 -5.83
CA GLU A 225 2.84 18.89 -5.11
C GLU A 225 4.23 19.10 -5.71
N THR A 226 4.97 20.03 -5.10
CA THR A 226 6.29 20.45 -5.56
C THR A 226 7.33 20.16 -4.49
N VAL A 227 8.43 19.50 -4.87
CA VAL A 227 9.65 19.37 -4.08
C VAL A 227 10.41 20.67 -4.18
N GLN A 228 10.57 21.36 -3.08
CA GLN A 228 11.39 22.59 -2.99
C GLN A 228 12.60 22.30 -2.11
N GLY A 229 13.73 22.87 -2.45
CA GLY A 229 14.93 22.72 -1.64
C GLY A 229 15.93 23.85 -1.86
N ARG A 230 16.81 23.97 -0.88
CA ARG A 230 17.98 24.84 -0.93
C ARG A 230 19.24 23.98 -1.00
N LEU A 231 20.14 24.40 -1.84
CA LEU A 231 21.43 23.78 -2.05
C LEU A 231 22.51 24.78 -1.61
N SER A 232 23.43 24.32 -0.76
CA SER A 232 24.62 25.02 -0.37
C SER A 232 25.83 24.18 -0.73
N ILE A 233 26.74 24.73 -1.51
CA ILE A 233 27.97 24.05 -1.98
C ILE A 233 29.17 24.81 -1.45
N TYR A 234 30.03 24.10 -0.74
CA TYR A 234 31.34 24.56 -0.36
C TYR A 234 32.36 24.06 -1.39
N ASN A 235 33.02 24.99 -2.07
CA ASN A 235 33.94 24.75 -3.19
C ASN A 235 35.29 25.43 -2.92
N PRO A 236 36.10 24.91 -1.98
CA PRO A 236 37.32 25.57 -1.52
C PRO A 236 38.42 25.70 -2.60
N HIS A 237 38.37 24.84 -3.61
CA HIS A 237 39.37 24.82 -4.69
C HIS A 237 38.97 25.63 -5.92
N GLY A 238 37.81 26.31 -5.87
CA GLY A 238 37.33 27.16 -6.96
C GLY A 238 37.03 26.42 -8.26
N VAL A 239 36.59 25.16 -8.17
CA VAL A 239 36.20 24.37 -9.34
C VAL A 239 35.05 25.10 -10.07
N THR A 240 35.20 25.27 -11.38
CA THR A 240 34.17 25.94 -12.17
C THR A 240 32.91 25.09 -12.25
N ILE A 241 31.79 25.61 -11.75
CA ILE A 241 30.46 24.99 -11.81
C ILE A 241 29.52 25.90 -12.62
N PRO A 242 29.53 25.77 -13.94
CA PRO A 242 28.75 26.69 -14.81
C PRO A 242 27.26 26.47 -14.68
N ARG A 243 26.85 25.26 -14.31
CA ARG A 243 25.43 24.85 -14.26
C ARG A 243 25.22 23.73 -13.23
N ILE A 244 24.08 23.80 -12.57
CA ILE A 244 23.56 22.73 -11.71
C ILE A 244 22.23 22.26 -12.30
N THR A 245 22.05 20.95 -12.45
CA THR A 245 20.78 20.37 -12.91
C THR A 245 20.17 19.61 -11.76
N ALA A 246 18.97 20.01 -11.34
CA ALA A 246 18.13 19.27 -10.41
C ALA A 246 17.07 18.49 -11.17
N SER A 247 16.87 17.23 -10.83
CA SER A 247 15.83 16.40 -11.45
C SER A 247 15.17 15.45 -10.46
N LEU A 248 13.91 15.08 -10.76
CA LEU A 248 13.22 13.99 -10.13
C LEU A 248 13.21 12.79 -11.05
N ASP A 249 13.79 11.70 -10.58
CA ASP A 249 13.77 10.42 -11.28
C ASP A 249 12.91 9.43 -10.50
N VAL A 250 12.01 8.70 -11.20
CA VAL A 250 11.28 7.56 -10.66
C VAL A 250 11.87 6.28 -11.22
N CYS A 251 12.18 5.33 -10.33
CA CYS A 251 12.79 4.06 -10.67
C CYS A 251 11.89 2.92 -10.24
N GLU A 252 11.49 2.08 -11.18
CA GLU A 252 10.69 0.88 -10.91
C GLU A 252 11.60 -0.36 -10.92
N TRP A 253 11.54 -1.12 -9.84
CA TRP A 253 12.40 -2.29 -9.62
C TRP A 253 11.59 -3.54 -9.38
N VAL A 254 12.10 -4.66 -9.86
CA VAL A 254 11.67 -5.99 -9.46
C VAL A 254 12.78 -6.63 -8.63
N ARG A 255 12.44 -6.96 -7.39
CA ARG A 255 13.30 -7.65 -6.42
C ARG A 255 13.09 -9.16 -6.53
N LEU A 256 14.07 -9.84 -7.09
CA LEU A 256 14.09 -11.32 -7.20
C LEU A 256 15.38 -11.85 -6.56
N ALA A 257 15.95 -12.90 -7.14
CA ALA A 257 17.29 -13.38 -6.74
C ALA A 257 18.39 -12.33 -7.05
N VAL A 258 18.17 -11.53 -8.10
CA VAL A 258 18.96 -10.35 -8.46
C VAL A 258 17.98 -9.21 -8.67
N ASP A 259 18.20 -8.09 -8.01
CA ASP A 259 17.40 -6.88 -8.18
C ASP A 259 17.58 -6.34 -9.60
N ARG A 260 16.47 -6.06 -10.26
CA ARG A 260 16.46 -5.58 -11.64
C ARG A 260 15.68 -4.28 -11.74
N GLU A 261 16.34 -3.23 -12.19
CA GLU A 261 15.67 -2.01 -12.62
C GLU A 261 14.92 -2.29 -13.93
N ILE A 262 13.63 -2.10 -13.91
CA ILE A 262 12.75 -2.29 -15.07
C ILE A 262 12.64 -1.01 -15.86
N GLN A 263 12.54 0.11 -15.17
CA GLN A 263 12.44 1.43 -15.76
C GLN A 263 13.01 2.49 -14.84
N ARG A 264 13.63 3.48 -15.47
CA ARG A 264 13.93 4.79 -14.87
C ARG A 264 13.38 5.86 -15.77
N GLU A 265 12.59 6.75 -15.19
CA GLU A 265 12.02 7.88 -15.90
C GLU A 265 12.37 9.18 -15.19
N ARG A 266 12.83 10.15 -15.96
CA ARG A 266 13.03 11.51 -15.48
C ARG A 266 11.71 12.26 -15.61
N VAL A 267 11.16 12.65 -14.48
CA VAL A 267 9.79 13.17 -14.39
C VAL A 267 9.78 14.70 -14.50
N ASP A 268 10.75 15.35 -13.87
CA ASP A 268 10.90 16.80 -13.94
C ASP A 268 12.37 17.21 -13.84
N VAL A 269 12.72 18.32 -14.48
CA VAL A 269 14.10 18.83 -14.55
C VAL A 269 14.11 20.33 -14.46
N THR A 270 14.97 20.86 -13.62
CA THR A 270 15.26 22.29 -13.53
C THR A 270 16.76 22.53 -13.69
N VAL A 271 17.10 23.57 -14.46
CA VAL A 271 18.49 24.03 -14.61
C VAL A 271 18.67 25.28 -13.76
N ILE A 272 19.64 25.22 -12.86
CA ILE A 272 19.91 26.26 -11.89
C ILE A 272 21.22 26.94 -12.28
N LYS A 273 21.19 28.27 -12.33
CA LYS A 273 22.40 29.07 -12.42
C LYS A 273 22.91 29.31 -10.99
N PRO A 274 24.11 28.82 -10.64
CA PRO A 274 24.64 29.02 -9.31
C PRO A 274 24.88 30.50 -9.02
N ARG A 275 24.55 30.91 -7.80
CA ARG A 275 24.92 32.23 -7.29
C ARG A 275 26.13 32.06 -6.39
N VAL A 276 27.23 32.69 -6.76
CA VAL A 276 28.43 32.73 -5.90
C VAL A 276 28.18 33.81 -4.85
N CYS A 277 28.04 33.41 -3.60
CA CYS A 277 27.80 34.33 -2.47
C CYS A 277 29.12 34.81 -1.87
N GLU A 278 30.14 33.94 -1.82
CA GLU A 278 31.53 34.19 -1.40
C GLU A 278 32.47 33.38 -2.28
N ALA A 279 33.75 33.61 -2.23
CA ALA A 279 34.72 32.98 -3.11
C ALA A 279 34.69 31.44 -3.14
N SER A 280 34.16 30.80 -2.07
CA SER A 280 34.06 29.34 -1.92
C SER A 280 32.66 28.81 -1.69
N HIS A 281 31.64 29.67 -1.59
CA HIS A 281 30.25 29.26 -1.30
C HIS A 281 29.32 29.58 -2.44
N ILE A 282 28.54 28.58 -2.84
CA ILE A 282 27.52 28.69 -3.87
C ILE A 282 26.18 28.31 -3.24
N GLU A 283 25.20 29.20 -3.39
CA GLU A 283 23.82 28.91 -2.98
C GLU A 283 22.92 28.81 -4.21
N ALA A 284 21.98 27.89 -4.13
CA ALA A 284 20.97 27.71 -5.17
C ALA A 284 19.65 27.19 -4.58
N GLU A 285 18.56 27.54 -5.18
CA GLU A 285 17.23 27.03 -4.86
C GLU A 285 16.68 26.26 -6.06
N PHE A 286 15.92 25.21 -5.79
CA PHE A 286 15.25 24.45 -6.83
C PHE A 286 13.81 24.15 -6.46
N SER A 287 13.02 23.91 -7.50
CA SER A 287 11.61 23.57 -7.40
C SER A 287 11.28 22.56 -8.50
N LEU A 288 10.80 21.37 -8.12
CA LEU A 288 10.52 20.26 -9.03
C LEU A 288 9.11 19.72 -8.75
N ARG A 289 8.33 19.54 -9.79
CA ARG A 289 6.93 19.12 -9.67
C ARG A 289 6.78 17.61 -9.74
N VAL A 290 6.04 17.04 -8.78
CA VAL A 290 5.58 15.66 -8.83
C VAL A 290 4.27 15.60 -9.59
N PRO A 291 4.15 14.87 -10.71
CA PRO A 291 2.88 14.73 -11.44
C PRO A 291 1.80 14.07 -10.60
N LYS A 292 0.54 14.44 -10.85
CA LYS A 292 -0.62 13.80 -10.19
C LYS A 292 -0.80 12.34 -10.60
N SER A 293 -0.37 11.96 -11.80
CA SER A 293 -0.47 10.61 -12.34
C SER A 293 0.75 9.73 -12.06
N ALA A 294 1.72 10.26 -11.31
CA ALA A 294 2.93 9.50 -10.99
C ALA A 294 2.63 8.35 -10.00
N PRO A 295 3.38 7.25 -10.04
CA PRO A 295 3.24 6.19 -9.05
C PRO A 295 3.72 6.67 -7.67
N PRO A 296 3.07 6.25 -6.57
CA PRO A 296 3.59 6.51 -5.23
C PRO A 296 4.88 5.73 -4.97
N SER A 297 5.65 6.14 -3.96
CA SER A 297 6.75 5.32 -3.44
C SER A 297 6.23 4.00 -2.91
N ILE A 298 6.90 2.90 -3.27
CA ILE A 298 6.51 1.53 -2.92
C ILE A 298 7.71 0.78 -2.41
N GLU A 299 7.54 0.13 -1.26
CA GLU A 299 8.48 -0.83 -0.73
C GLU A 299 7.75 -2.15 -0.47
N GLY A 300 7.61 -2.94 -1.53
CA GLY A 300 7.02 -4.28 -1.49
C GLY A 300 8.07 -5.37 -1.33
N ALA A 301 7.63 -6.62 -1.25
CA ALA A 301 8.53 -7.77 -1.15
C ALA A 301 9.22 -8.09 -2.49
N ALA A 302 8.51 -7.86 -3.61
CA ALA A 302 9.01 -8.15 -4.96
C ALA A 302 9.02 -6.93 -5.87
N ILE A 303 8.22 -5.90 -5.58
CA ILE A 303 8.10 -4.67 -6.38
C ILE A 303 8.52 -3.48 -5.53
N SER A 304 9.34 -2.60 -6.11
CA SER A 304 9.78 -1.36 -5.47
C SER A 304 9.68 -0.20 -6.45
N VAL A 305 9.17 0.93 -5.98
CA VAL A 305 9.15 2.20 -6.72
C VAL A 305 9.86 3.24 -5.86
N ILE A 306 11.00 3.71 -6.35
CA ILE A 306 11.89 4.61 -5.64
C ILE A 306 11.93 5.94 -6.38
N TRP A 307 11.67 7.02 -5.65
CA TRP A 307 11.85 8.38 -6.14
C TRP A 307 13.19 8.91 -5.69
N LEU A 308 13.94 9.49 -6.62
CA LEU A 308 15.24 10.06 -6.40
C LEU A 308 15.24 11.54 -6.79
N LEU A 309 15.57 12.40 -5.84
CA LEU A 309 16.07 13.73 -6.14
C LEU A 309 17.52 13.60 -6.56
N ARG A 310 17.82 14.04 -7.79
CA ARG A 310 19.14 13.96 -8.38
C ARG A 310 19.65 15.37 -8.66
N LEU A 311 20.85 15.64 -8.22
CA LEU A 311 21.58 16.88 -8.51
C LEU A 311 22.85 16.54 -9.28
N LEU A 312 23.04 17.20 -10.40
CA LEU A 312 24.20 17.04 -11.26
C LEU A 312 24.91 18.39 -11.38
N LEU A 313 26.16 18.45 -10.92
CA LEU A 313 27.05 19.58 -11.11
C LEU A 313 27.80 19.37 -12.43
N ASP A 314 27.76 20.37 -13.29
CA ASP A 314 28.44 20.38 -14.59
C ASP A 314 29.92 20.73 -14.37
N THR A 315 30.67 19.78 -13.81
CA THR A 315 32.10 19.82 -13.57
C THR A 315 32.82 18.84 -14.49
N ASP A 316 34.10 18.87 -14.55
CA ASP A 316 34.91 17.88 -15.27
C ASP A 316 35.84 17.12 -14.28
N PRO A 317 35.57 15.83 -13.98
CA PRO A 317 34.39 15.06 -14.35
C PRO A 317 33.09 15.55 -13.66
N PRO A 318 31.91 15.23 -14.21
CA PRO A 318 30.65 15.66 -13.62
C PRO A 318 30.42 14.98 -12.26
N ILE A 319 29.87 15.77 -11.29
CA ILE A 319 29.60 15.29 -9.95
C ILE A 319 28.09 15.09 -9.80
N GLU A 320 27.69 13.89 -9.40
CA GLU A 320 26.29 13.50 -9.24
C GLU A 320 25.95 13.15 -7.79
N PHE A 321 24.84 13.70 -7.30
CA PHE A 321 24.27 13.40 -5.98
C PHE A 321 22.84 12.88 -6.13
N LYS A 322 22.48 11.88 -5.32
CA LYS A 322 21.17 11.29 -5.30
C LYS A 322 20.67 11.13 -3.87
N THR A 323 19.44 11.54 -3.62
CA THR A 323 18.78 11.29 -2.33
C THR A 323 17.36 10.78 -2.55
N PRO A 324 16.93 9.74 -1.83
CA PRO A 324 15.56 9.24 -1.94
C PRO A 324 14.59 10.21 -1.29
N ILE A 325 13.43 10.36 -1.93
CA ILE A 325 12.26 11.04 -1.39
C ILE A 325 11.07 10.08 -1.37
N VAL A 326 10.07 10.38 -0.54
CA VAL A 326 8.85 9.59 -0.44
C VAL A 326 7.72 10.34 -1.12
N VAL A 327 7.17 9.76 -2.17
CA VAL A 327 5.99 10.28 -2.87
C VAL A 327 4.78 9.45 -2.47
N TYR A 328 3.68 10.11 -2.12
CA TYR A 328 2.46 9.43 -1.68
C TYR A 328 1.21 9.99 -2.34
N SER A 329 0.15 9.17 -2.40
CA SER A 329 -1.16 9.62 -2.87
C SER A 329 -1.80 10.52 -1.81
N PRO A 330 -2.29 11.72 -2.15
CA PRO A 330 -3.02 12.55 -1.21
C PRO A 330 -4.26 11.80 -0.73
N ILE A 331 -4.60 11.97 0.55
CA ILE A 331 -5.83 11.44 1.12
C ILE A 331 -6.95 12.37 0.65
N GLU A 332 -7.85 11.87 -0.17
CA GLU A 332 -9.09 12.59 -0.47
C GLU A 332 -9.91 12.65 0.83
N ALA A 333 -10.19 13.88 1.28
CA ALA A 333 -10.87 14.17 2.55
C ALA A 333 -12.38 13.87 2.47
#